data_180457760c6600b0f5a09a47e6527108
#
_entry.id   180457760c6600b0f5a09a47e6527108
#
_cell.length_a   1.000
_cell.length_b   1.000
_cell.length_c   1.000
_cell.angle_alpha   90.00
_cell.angle_beta   90.00
_cell.angle_gamma   90.00
#
_symmetry.space_group_name_H-M   'P 1'
#
loop_
_entity.id
_entity.type
_entity.pdbx_description
1 polymer ?
#
loop_
_entity_poly.entity_id
_entity_poly.type
_entity_poly.pdbx_seq_one_letter_code
_entity_poly.pdbx_strand_id
1 'polypeptide(L)'
;MGQAMQVMAEEGQLLALLVGLTGARTVLEIGTFTGYSTLCMARALPPGGQVITCDITDKWPTIAADYWRRAGVVDAIDVRIGDAMETLAQLESTRGAESVDFVFIDADKRNYGAYYDAALRLVKPGGLIVVDNTLFFGRVIDKTLQDPDTVAIRDLNSRLRDDDRVDISLLAMADGITLVRKKSADKRT
;
A
#
# COMPACT_ATOMS: atom_id res chain seq x y z
N MET A 1 -5.70 -21.86 2.97
CA MET A 1 -5.49 -20.68 2.10
C MET A 1 -5.22 -19.38 2.86
N GLY A 2 -5.77 -19.14 4.06
CA GLY A 2 -5.62 -17.84 4.75
C GLY A 2 -4.22 -17.44 5.22
N GLN A 3 -3.34 -18.38 5.58
CA GLN A 3 -1.99 -18.04 6.06
C GLN A 3 -1.03 -17.54 4.96
N ALA A 4 -1.25 -17.91 3.70
CA ALA A 4 -0.41 -17.49 2.57
C ALA A 4 -0.72 -16.08 2.05
N MET A 5 -1.77 -15.43 2.55
CA MET A 5 -2.19 -14.09 2.13
C MET A 5 -1.80 -12.99 3.13
N GLN A 6 -1.32 -13.37 4.31
CA GLN A 6 -0.89 -12.41 5.33
C GLN A 6 0.55 -12.00 5.07
N VAL A 7 0.80 -10.71 5.16
CA VAL A 7 2.13 -10.12 5.16
C VAL A 7 3.06 -10.86 6.14
N MET A 8 4.27 -11.19 5.71
CA MET A 8 5.27 -11.87 6.55
C MET A 8 5.77 -10.94 7.67
N ALA A 9 6.33 -11.53 8.73
CA ALA A 9 6.81 -10.75 9.88
C ALA A 9 7.88 -9.73 9.49
N GLU A 10 8.82 -10.13 8.63
CA GLU A 10 9.90 -9.29 8.13
C GLU A 10 9.38 -8.14 7.28
N GLU A 11 8.33 -8.38 6.52
CA GLU A 11 7.67 -7.38 5.69
C GLU A 11 6.92 -6.37 6.57
N GLY A 12 6.19 -6.84 7.60
CA GLY A 12 5.58 -5.95 8.59
C GLY A 12 6.61 -5.07 9.31
N GLN A 13 7.79 -5.61 9.62
CA GLN A 13 8.92 -4.84 10.18
C GLN A 13 9.45 -3.81 9.19
N LEU A 14 9.59 -4.17 7.91
CA LEU A 14 9.99 -3.24 6.86
C LEU A 14 9.00 -2.09 6.72
N LEU A 15 7.69 -2.38 6.65
CA LEU A 15 6.65 -1.36 6.56
C LEU A 15 6.72 -0.38 7.75
N ALA A 16 6.84 -0.91 8.98
CA ALA A 16 6.99 -0.08 10.17
C ALA A 16 8.24 0.81 10.11
N LEU A 17 9.38 0.25 9.68
CA LEU A 17 10.63 0.99 9.53
C LEU A 17 10.49 2.12 8.49
N LEU A 18 9.87 1.82 7.33
CA LEU A 18 9.67 2.79 6.26
C LEU A 18 8.72 3.93 6.68
N VAL A 19 7.63 3.62 7.41
CA VAL A 19 6.74 4.64 8.00
C VAL A 19 7.52 5.56 8.94
N GLY A 20 8.37 4.98 9.82
CA GLY A 20 9.21 5.76 10.73
C GLY A 20 10.25 6.61 9.99
N LEU A 21 10.96 6.05 9.01
CA LEU A 21 12.01 6.75 8.24
C LEU A 21 11.45 7.90 7.40
N THR A 22 10.26 7.73 6.83
CA THR A 22 9.60 8.79 6.04
C THR A 22 8.93 9.83 6.91
N GLY A 23 8.79 9.59 8.22
CA GLY A 23 8.05 10.45 9.13
C GLY A 23 6.57 10.57 8.76
N ALA A 24 6.02 9.54 8.14
CA ALA A 24 4.65 9.53 7.64
C ALA A 24 3.65 9.75 8.79
N ARG A 25 2.71 10.67 8.58
CA ARG A 25 1.60 10.97 9.49
C ARG A 25 0.27 10.44 8.98
N THR A 26 0.10 10.41 7.67
CA THR A 26 -1.08 9.84 7.00
C THR A 26 -0.65 8.69 6.12
N VAL A 27 -1.00 7.49 6.53
CA VAL A 27 -0.76 6.24 5.82
C VAL A 27 -2.06 5.77 5.20
N LEU A 28 -2.02 5.37 3.93
CA LEU A 28 -3.13 4.74 3.22
C LEU A 28 -2.76 3.29 2.91
N GLU A 29 -3.62 2.36 3.28
CA GLU A 29 -3.48 0.93 2.98
C GLU A 29 -4.65 0.47 2.11
N ILE A 30 -4.33 -0.24 1.03
CA ILE A 30 -5.30 -0.84 0.12
C ILE A 30 -5.19 -2.35 0.23
N GLY A 31 -6.14 -2.96 0.96
CA GLY A 31 -6.12 -4.36 1.40
C GLY A 31 -5.74 -4.49 2.87
N THR A 32 -6.75 -4.59 3.76
CA THR A 32 -6.55 -4.74 5.21
C THR A 32 -6.30 -6.18 5.61
N PHE A 33 -7.11 -7.09 5.06
CA PHE A 33 -7.16 -8.51 5.43
C PHE A 33 -7.14 -8.67 6.97
N THR A 34 -6.20 -9.48 7.52
CA THR A 34 -6.10 -9.72 8.97
C THR A 34 -5.59 -8.51 9.77
N GLY A 35 -5.23 -7.40 9.12
CA GLY A 35 -4.80 -6.16 9.75
C GLY A 35 -3.42 -6.19 10.40
N TYR A 36 -2.55 -7.13 10.02
CA TYR A 36 -1.20 -7.22 10.56
C TYR A 36 -0.30 -6.10 10.02
N SER A 37 -0.30 -5.85 8.71
CA SER A 37 0.39 -4.70 8.11
C SER A 37 -0.11 -3.38 8.68
N THR A 38 -1.44 -3.23 8.80
CA THR A 38 -2.09 -2.08 9.47
C THR A 38 -1.53 -1.86 10.87
N LEU A 39 -1.45 -2.94 11.69
CA LEU A 39 -0.89 -2.90 13.05
C LEU A 39 0.56 -2.42 13.04
N CYS A 40 1.39 -2.99 12.16
CA CYS A 40 2.81 -2.65 12.08
C CYS A 40 3.01 -1.17 11.71
N MET A 41 2.28 -0.69 10.72
CA MET A 41 2.34 0.72 10.30
C MET A 41 1.79 1.66 11.36
N ALA A 42 0.66 1.34 11.99
CA ALA A 42 0.05 2.17 13.03
C ALA A 42 0.96 2.34 14.25
N ARG A 43 1.70 1.29 14.64
CA ARG A 43 2.68 1.36 15.75
C ARG A 43 3.88 2.24 15.46
N ALA A 44 4.19 2.48 14.18
CA ALA A 44 5.32 3.30 13.75
C ALA A 44 4.96 4.78 13.53
N LEU A 45 3.68 5.13 13.62
CA LEU A 45 3.21 6.49 13.44
C LEU A 45 3.70 7.42 14.56
N PRO A 46 4.00 8.68 14.25
CA PRO A 46 4.19 9.71 15.26
C PRO A 46 2.86 10.04 15.95
N PRO A 47 2.89 10.68 17.12
CA PRO A 47 1.67 11.11 17.84
C PRO A 47 0.73 11.92 16.93
N GLY A 48 -0.55 11.54 16.89
CA GLY A 48 -1.57 12.15 16.04
C GLY A 48 -1.49 11.74 14.56
N GLY A 49 -0.68 10.74 14.22
CA GLY A 49 -0.71 10.10 12.90
C GLY A 49 -1.88 9.13 12.76
N GLN A 50 -2.22 8.74 11.53
CA GLN A 50 -3.33 7.84 11.24
C GLN A 50 -2.99 6.87 10.11
N VAL A 51 -3.57 5.68 10.16
CA VAL A 51 -3.68 4.74 9.04
C VAL A 51 -5.13 4.75 8.56
N ILE A 52 -5.34 4.99 7.27
CA ILE A 52 -6.61 4.75 6.59
C ILE A 52 -6.44 3.43 5.86
N THR A 53 -7.25 2.43 6.19
CA THR A 53 -7.15 1.10 5.58
C THR A 53 -8.46 0.72 4.91
N CYS A 54 -8.37 0.19 3.68
CA CYS A 54 -9.50 -0.17 2.83
C CYS A 54 -9.62 -1.68 2.69
N ASP A 55 -10.83 -2.23 2.86
CA ASP A 55 -11.13 -3.62 2.56
C ASP A 55 -12.54 -3.76 1.99
N ILE A 56 -12.74 -4.74 1.11
CA ILE A 56 -14.06 -5.02 0.53
C ILE A 56 -15.03 -5.64 1.55
N THR A 57 -14.53 -6.19 2.65
CA THR A 57 -15.31 -6.87 3.69
C THR A 57 -14.91 -6.44 5.08
N ASP A 58 -15.86 -6.38 6.00
CA ASP A 58 -15.65 -6.08 7.42
C ASP A 58 -15.21 -7.29 8.25
N LYS A 59 -15.24 -8.48 7.66
CA LYS A 59 -14.99 -9.75 8.35
C LYS A 59 -13.65 -9.75 9.09
N TRP A 60 -12.59 -9.39 8.41
CA TRP A 60 -11.25 -9.47 8.95
C TRP A 60 -10.89 -8.25 9.82
N PRO A 61 -11.18 -7.02 9.40
CA PRO A 61 -10.97 -5.84 10.23
C PRO A 61 -11.71 -5.90 11.57
N THR A 62 -12.90 -6.50 11.62
CA THR A 62 -13.64 -6.73 12.88
C THR A 62 -12.83 -7.59 13.85
N ILE A 63 -12.17 -8.65 13.36
CA ILE A 63 -11.30 -9.51 14.18
C ILE A 63 -10.01 -8.76 14.56
N ALA A 64 -9.42 -8.03 13.60
CA ALA A 64 -8.19 -7.27 13.79
C ALA A 64 -8.32 -6.18 14.86
N ALA A 65 -9.49 -5.58 14.99
CA ALA A 65 -9.76 -4.49 15.96
C ALA A 65 -9.40 -4.85 17.40
N ASP A 66 -9.56 -6.12 17.81
CA ASP A 66 -9.17 -6.57 19.15
C ASP A 66 -7.65 -6.56 19.33
N TYR A 67 -6.89 -6.93 18.30
CA TYR A 67 -5.43 -6.87 18.31
C TYR A 67 -4.93 -5.42 18.31
N TRP A 68 -5.53 -4.54 17.52
CA TRP A 68 -5.21 -3.12 17.46
C TRP A 68 -5.49 -2.43 18.80
N ARG A 69 -6.60 -2.80 19.47
CA ARG A 69 -6.95 -2.29 20.79
C ARG A 69 -5.94 -2.75 21.85
N ARG A 70 -5.57 -4.02 21.83
CA ARG A 70 -4.55 -4.57 22.75
C ARG A 70 -3.17 -3.96 22.53
N ALA A 71 -2.87 -3.53 21.31
CA ALA A 71 -1.64 -2.83 20.97
C ALA A 71 -1.69 -1.31 21.23
N GLY A 72 -2.85 -0.77 21.61
CA GLY A 72 -3.04 0.66 21.90
C GLY A 72 -3.03 1.57 20.68
N VAL A 73 -3.36 1.03 19.48
CA VAL A 73 -3.30 1.79 18.22
C VAL A 73 -4.65 1.92 17.51
N VAL A 74 -5.73 1.36 18.08
CA VAL A 74 -7.04 1.32 17.41
C VAL A 74 -7.56 2.72 17.07
N ASP A 75 -7.30 3.72 17.88
CA ASP A 75 -7.76 5.10 17.67
C ASP A 75 -7.01 5.80 16.51
N ALA A 76 -5.87 5.25 16.09
CA ALA A 76 -5.10 5.75 14.95
C ALA A 76 -5.49 5.06 13.62
N ILE A 77 -6.46 4.14 13.63
CA ILE A 77 -6.84 3.33 12.47
C ILE A 77 -8.27 3.68 12.03
N ASP A 78 -8.41 4.16 10.80
CA ASP A 78 -9.68 4.47 10.13
C ASP A 78 -9.95 3.38 9.09
N VAL A 79 -10.90 2.50 9.39
CA VAL A 79 -11.28 1.38 8.50
C VAL A 79 -12.37 1.81 7.53
N ARG A 80 -12.15 1.63 6.26
CA ARG A 80 -13.09 1.90 5.17
C ARG A 80 -13.51 0.61 4.49
N ILE A 81 -14.77 0.24 4.63
CA ILE A 81 -15.33 -0.98 4.03
C ILE A 81 -16.06 -0.61 2.75
N GLY A 82 -15.72 -1.32 1.66
CA GLY A 82 -16.29 -1.13 0.34
C GLY A 82 -15.24 -1.18 -0.77
N ASP A 83 -15.62 -0.71 -1.95
CA ASP A 83 -14.70 -0.60 -3.09
C ASP A 83 -13.58 0.39 -2.78
N ALA A 84 -12.33 -0.08 -2.94
CA ALA A 84 -11.17 0.75 -2.65
C ALA A 84 -11.09 1.96 -3.60
N MET A 85 -11.46 1.82 -4.88
CA MET A 85 -11.44 2.94 -5.83
C MET A 85 -12.44 4.03 -5.46
N GLU A 86 -13.61 3.66 -4.93
CA GLU A 86 -14.58 4.65 -4.40
C GLU A 86 -13.99 5.38 -3.18
N THR A 87 -13.36 4.64 -2.26
CA THR A 87 -12.69 5.24 -1.11
C THR A 87 -11.57 6.19 -1.52
N LEU A 88 -10.73 5.79 -2.48
CA LEU A 88 -9.64 6.63 -2.99
C LEU A 88 -10.16 7.92 -3.65
N ALA A 89 -11.22 7.81 -4.46
CA ALA A 89 -11.89 8.98 -5.06
C ALA A 89 -12.49 9.91 -4.00
N GLN A 90 -13.11 9.35 -2.94
CA GLN A 90 -13.62 10.13 -1.82
C GLN A 90 -12.50 10.84 -1.06
N LEU A 91 -11.37 10.17 -0.80
CA LEU A 91 -10.21 10.78 -0.15
C LEU A 91 -9.66 11.93 -1.00
N GLU A 92 -9.51 11.74 -2.30
CA GLU A 92 -9.05 12.79 -3.22
C GLU A 92 -10.00 13.99 -3.23
N SER A 93 -11.32 13.75 -3.21
CA SER A 93 -12.32 14.84 -3.20
C SER A 93 -12.40 15.59 -1.88
N THR A 94 -12.19 14.93 -0.74
CA THR A 94 -12.36 15.51 0.60
C THR A 94 -11.08 16.07 1.19
N ARG A 95 -9.92 15.47 0.91
CA ARG A 95 -8.62 15.86 1.43
C ARG A 95 -7.73 16.54 0.39
N GLY A 96 -8.07 16.41 -0.88
CA GLY A 96 -7.27 16.88 -2.01
C GLY A 96 -6.18 15.91 -2.44
N ALA A 97 -5.58 16.21 -3.59
CA ALA A 97 -4.36 15.54 -4.04
C ALA A 97 -3.22 15.83 -3.06
N GLU A 98 -2.21 14.96 -3.07
CA GLU A 98 -0.98 15.11 -2.26
C GLU A 98 -1.23 15.21 -0.75
N SER A 99 -2.29 14.55 -0.26
CA SER A 99 -2.75 14.57 1.14
C SER A 99 -2.26 13.38 1.97
N VAL A 100 -1.55 12.43 1.35
CA VAL A 100 -1.08 11.18 1.97
C VAL A 100 0.45 11.14 1.93
N ASP A 101 1.08 10.65 3.01
CA ASP A 101 2.54 10.55 3.11
C ASP A 101 3.08 9.21 2.61
N PHE A 102 2.32 8.15 2.85
CA PHE A 102 2.72 6.77 2.61
C PHE A 102 1.53 5.96 2.12
N VAL A 103 1.72 5.12 1.10
CA VAL A 103 0.68 4.20 0.60
C VAL A 103 1.23 2.78 0.57
N PHE A 104 0.45 1.81 1.05
CA PHE A 104 0.71 0.38 0.89
C PHE A 104 -0.38 -0.25 0.03
N ILE A 105 -0.01 -1.00 -1.02
CA ILE A 105 -0.91 -1.66 -1.95
C ILE A 105 -0.72 -3.16 -1.86
N ASP A 106 -1.70 -3.85 -1.27
CA ASP A 106 -1.78 -5.31 -1.17
C ASP A 106 -3.24 -5.79 -1.24
N ALA A 107 -3.86 -5.63 -2.40
CA ALA A 107 -5.26 -6.00 -2.64
C ALA A 107 -5.38 -6.94 -3.85
N ASP A 108 -6.51 -6.90 -4.54
CA ASP A 108 -6.76 -7.67 -5.77
C ASP A 108 -5.86 -7.19 -6.92
N LYS A 109 -5.15 -8.11 -7.54
CA LYS A 109 -4.05 -7.80 -8.46
C LYS A 109 -4.52 -7.13 -9.76
N ARG A 110 -5.74 -7.43 -10.21
CA ARG A 110 -6.30 -6.84 -11.45
C ARG A 110 -6.40 -5.32 -11.41
N ASN A 111 -6.62 -4.77 -10.21
CA ASN A 111 -6.79 -3.33 -10.02
C ASN A 111 -5.49 -2.60 -9.63
N TYR A 112 -4.35 -3.29 -9.55
CA TYR A 112 -3.08 -2.67 -9.13
C TYR A 112 -2.68 -1.45 -9.95
N GLY A 113 -2.91 -1.48 -11.27
CA GLY A 113 -2.65 -0.31 -12.12
C GLY A 113 -3.50 0.91 -11.75
N ALA A 114 -4.79 0.69 -11.46
CA ALA A 114 -5.70 1.75 -11.02
C ALA A 114 -5.38 2.24 -9.61
N TYR A 115 -5.04 1.33 -8.69
CA TYR A 115 -4.59 1.68 -7.34
C TYR A 115 -3.31 2.52 -7.38
N TYR A 116 -2.34 2.16 -8.22
CA TYR A 116 -1.13 2.94 -8.41
C TYR A 116 -1.42 4.35 -8.90
N ASP A 117 -2.28 4.51 -9.92
CA ASP A 117 -2.64 5.83 -10.45
C ASP A 117 -3.29 6.72 -9.39
N ALA A 118 -4.23 6.17 -8.62
CA ALA A 118 -4.87 6.89 -7.54
C ALA A 118 -3.89 7.21 -6.39
N ALA A 119 -3.06 6.24 -6.00
CA ALA A 119 -2.03 6.43 -4.99
C ALA A 119 -1.03 7.52 -5.38
N LEU A 120 -0.62 7.57 -6.65
CA LEU A 120 0.32 8.58 -7.14
C LEU A 120 -0.27 10.00 -7.13
N ARG A 121 -1.60 10.15 -7.30
CA ARG A 121 -2.26 11.45 -7.13
C ARG A 121 -2.36 11.86 -5.65
N LEU A 122 -2.69 10.89 -4.78
CA LEU A 122 -2.89 11.13 -3.35
C LEU A 122 -1.58 11.32 -2.59
N VAL A 123 -0.49 10.62 -2.97
CA VAL A 123 0.78 10.72 -2.27
C VAL A 123 1.45 12.06 -2.58
N LYS A 124 2.00 12.69 -1.55
CA LYS A 124 2.73 13.96 -1.68
C LYS A 124 4.07 13.77 -2.40
N PRO A 125 4.66 14.82 -2.99
CA PRO A 125 6.03 14.79 -3.48
C PRO A 125 7.01 14.38 -2.37
N GLY A 126 7.90 13.42 -2.69
CA GLY A 126 8.82 12.80 -1.73
C GLY A 126 8.20 11.66 -0.91
N GLY A 127 6.87 11.47 -0.96
CA GLY A 127 6.18 10.37 -0.29
C GLY A 127 6.44 9.03 -0.95
N LEU A 128 6.10 7.95 -0.26
CA LEU A 128 6.42 6.57 -0.64
C LEU A 128 5.16 5.76 -0.89
N ILE A 129 5.15 5.03 -2.00
CA ILE A 129 4.19 3.95 -2.28
C ILE A 129 4.96 2.64 -2.19
N VAL A 130 4.43 1.67 -1.47
CA VAL A 130 4.95 0.31 -1.36
C VAL A 130 3.94 -0.63 -2.02
N VAL A 131 4.41 -1.42 -2.98
CA VAL A 131 3.57 -2.36 -3.72
C VAL A 131 4.04 -3.77 -3.44
N ASP A 132 3.15 -4.60 -2.89
CA ASP A 132 3.45 -6.00 -2.60
C ASP A 132 3.18 -6.92 -3.80
N ASN A 133 3.75 -8.13 -3.76
CA ASN A 133 3.61 -9.23 -4.73
C ASN A 133 4.02 -8.85 -6.17
N THR A 134 5.00 -7.99 -6.32
CA THR A 134 5.45 -7.55 -7.67
C THR A 134 6.24 -8.62 -8.43
N LEU A 135 6.71 -9.68 -7.76
CA LEU A 135 7.27 -10.88 -8.40
C LEU A 135 6.22 -11.96 -8.69
N PHE A 136 5.12 -11.94 -7.95
CA PHE A 136 3.96 -12.81 -8.11
C PHE A 136 4.34 -14.28 -8.30
N PHE A 137 5.05 -14.84 -7.30
CA PHE A 137 5.56 -16.22 -7.32
C PHE A 137 6.44 -16.54 -8.55
N GLY A 138 7.13 -15.53 -9.10
CA GLY A 138 7.93 -15.64 -10.31
C GLY A 138 7.10 -15.71 -11.60
N ARG A 139 5.77 -15.64 -11.53
CA ARG A 139 4.85 -15.72 -12.68
C ARG A 139 5.05 -14.60 -13.69
N VAL A 140 5.53 -13.44 -13.24
CA VAL A 140 5.72 -12.25 -14.10
C VAL A 140 6.74 -12.47 -15.20
N ILE A 141 7.71 -13.39 -15.05
CA ILE A 141 8.72 -13.68 -16.08
C ILE A 141 8.26 -14.72 -17.11
N ASP A 142 7.23 -15.51 -16.79
CA ASP A 142 6.69 -16.52 -17.69
C ASP A 142 5.64 -15.91 -18.63
N LYS A 143 6.07 -15.62 -19.86
CA LYS A 143 5.20 -15.02 -20.88
C LYS A 143 4.06 -15.92 -21.35
N THR A 144 4.07 -17.22 -21.01
CA THR A 144 2.97 -18.15 -21.35
C THR A 144 1.78 -17.99 -20.41
N LEU A 145 2.00 -17.47 -19.20
CA LEU A 145 0.95 -17.21 -18.24
C LEU A 145 0.19 -15.93 -18.60
N GLN A 146 -1.07 -16.10 -19.00
CA GLN A 146 -1.94 -15.03 -19.48
C GLN A 146 -3.19 -14.84 -18.61
N ASP A 147 -3.18 -15.36 -17.39
CA ASP A 147 -4.26 -15.06 -16.45
C ASP A 147 -4.28 -13.57 -16.09
N PRO A 148 -5.46 -12.99 -15.82
CA PRO A 148 -5.61 -11.56 -15.66
C PRO A 148 -4.75 -10.96 -14.54
N ASP A 149 -4.54 -11.70 -13.44
CA ASP A 149 -3.76 -11.20 -12.30
C ASP A 149 -2.27 -11.12 -12.64
N THR A 150 -1.71 -12.17 -13.29
CA THR A 150 -0.32 -12.17 -13.75
C THR A 150 -0.05 -11.08 -14.79
N VAL A 151 -0.97 -10.88 -15.73
CA VAL A 151 -0.87 -9.82 -16.74
C VAL A 151 -0.88 -8.45 -16.07
N ALA A 152 -1.81 -8.21 -15.14
CA ALA A 152 -1.93 -6.92 -14.46
C ALA A 152 -0.66 -6.54 -13.68
N ILE A 153 -0.04 -7.49 -12.96
CA ILE A 153 1.23 -7.24 -12.25
C ILE A 153 2.38 -6.99 -13.23
N ARG A 154 2.45 -7.75 -14.32
CA ARG A 154 3.47 -7.54 -15.37
C ARG A 154 3.35 -6.16 -16.00
N ASP A 155 2.13 -5.72 -16.31
CA ASP A 155 1.85 -4.41 -16.88
C ASP A 155 2.21 -3.29 -15.89
N LEU A 156 1.85 -3.46 -14.60
CA LEU A 156 2.25 -2.52 -13.58
C LEU A 156 3.77 -2.40 -13.46
N ASN A 157 4.50 -3.53 -13.41
CA ASN A 157 5.96 -3.52 -13.33
C ASN A 157 6.60 -2.80 -14.52
N SER A 158 6.04 -2.97 -15.72
CA SER A 158 6.48 -2.24 -16.92
C SER A 158 6.22 -0.75 -16.81
N ARG A 159 5.02 -0.37 -16.33
CA ARG A 159 4.67 1.04 -16.10
C ARG A 159 5.56 1.69 -15.06
N LEU A 160 5.80 1.03 -13.92
CA LEU A 160 6.67 1.56 -12.85
C LEU A 160 8.09 1.81 -13.34
N ARG A 161 8.63 0.89 -14.15
CA ARG A 161 9.97 1.04 -14.75
C ARG A 161 10.07 2.27 -15.64
N ASP A 162 9.01 2.56 -16.41
CA ASP A 162 9.01 3.58 -17.45
C ASP A 162 8.38 4.91 -16.97
N ASP A 163 7.93 5.00 -15.69
CA ASP A 163 7.32 6.21 -15.13
C ASP A 163 8.40 7.18 -14.61
N ASP A 164 8.62 8.26 -15.33
CA ASP A 164 9.62 9.29 -15.02
C ASP A 164 9.27 10.16 -13.79
N ARG A 165 8.04 10.07 -13.27
CA ARG A 165 7.57 10.79 -12.08
C ARG A 165 8.03 10.17 -10.77
N VAL A 166 8.62 8.98 -10.81
CA VAL A 166 8.99 8.22 -9.62
C VAL A 166 10.42 7.68 -9.68
N ASP A 167 10.98 7.38 -8.52
CA ASP A 167 12.14 6.53 -8.34
C ASP A 167 11.66 5.20 -7.79
N ILE A 168 12.20 4.08 -8.29
CA ILE A 168 11.78 2.75 -7.86
C ILE A 168 12.94 1.90 -7.34
N SER A 169 12.62 0.99 -6.43
CA SER A 169 13.54 -0.07 -5.98
C SER A 169 12.74 -1.34 -5.71
N LEU A 170 13.08 -2.44 -6.37
CA LEU A 170 12.49 -3.75 -6.12
C LEU A 170 13.34 -4.51 -5.10
N LEU A 171 12.71 -4.95 -4.04
CA LEU A 171 13.28 -5.83 -3.02
C LEU A 171 12.82 -7.26 -3.28
N ALA A 172 13.77 -8.18 -3.47
CA ALA A 172 13.48 -9.61 -3.66
C ALA A 172 13.27 -10.30 -2.29
N MET A 173 12.33 -9.79 -1.51
CA MET A 173 11.88 -10.40 -0.25
C MET A 173 10.39 -10.71 -0.35
N ALA A 174 9.90 -11.65 0.44
CA ALA A 174 8.53 -12.15 0.35
C ALA A 174 8.19 -12.52 -1.13
N ASP A 175 7.13 -11.96 -1.68
CA ASP A 175 6.75 -12.15 -3.09
C ASP A 175 7.11 -10.94 -3.98
N GLY A 176 8.17 -10.23 -3.59
CA GLY A 176 8.66 -9.02 -4.27
C GLY A 176 7.93 -7.76 -3.83
N ILE A 177 8.68 -6.87 -3.19
CA ILE A 177 8.18 -5.57 -2.73
C ILE A 177 8.81 -4.48 -3.60
N THR A 178 7.99 -3.68 -4.26
CA THR A 178 8.49 -2.51 -5.00
C THR A 178 8.23 -1.24 -4.20
N LEU A 179 9.32 -0.55 -3.87
CA LEU A 179 9.31 0.78 -3.29
C LEU A 179 9.25 1.80 -4.42
N VAL A 180 8.31 2.74 -4.33
CA VAL A 180 8.04 3.76 -5.35
C VAL A 180 7.99 5.11 -4.67
N ARG A 181 9.00 5.94 -4.87
CA ARG A 181 9.06 7.30 -4.32
C ARG A 181 8.60 8.31 -5.36
N LYS A 182 7.58 9.10 -5.05
CA LYS A 182 7.16 10.21 -5.91
C LYS A 182 8.22 11.30 -5.91
N LYS A 183 8.71 11.68 -7.09
CA LYS A 183 9.66 12.79 -7.23
C LYS A 183 9.00 14.10 -6.88
N SER A 184 9.77 15.02 -6.33
CA SER A 184 9.34 16.43 -6.24
C SER A 184 9.32 17.01 -7.65
N ALA A 185 8.32 17.83 -7.97
CA ALA A 185 8.39 18.63 -9.18
C ALA A 185 9.71 19.43 -9.11
N ASP A 186 10.59 19.27 -10.10
CA ASP A 186 11.83 20.02 -10.19
C ASP A 186 11.51 21.51 -10.05
N LYS A 187 11.99 22.12 -9.00
CA LYS A 187 12.19 23.57 -9.01
C LYS A 187 13.35 23.79 -9.98
N ARG A 188 13.06 23.81 -11.29
CA ARG A 188 14.01 24.33 -12.26
C ARG A 188 14.24 25.79 -11.90
N THR A 189 15.35 26.02 -11.19
CA THR A 189 15.94 27.36 -11.04
C THR A 189 16.54 27.79 -12.36
#